data_13bf490d27e213f9759b5426530b6782
#
_entry.id   13bf490d27e213f9759b5426530b6782
#
_cell.length_a   1.000
_cell.length_b   1.000
_cell.length_c   1.000
_cell.angle_alpha   90.00
_cell.angle_beta   90.00
_cell.angle_gamma   90.00
#
_symmetry.space_group_name_H-M   'P 1'
#
loop_
_entity.id
_entity.type
_entity.pdbx_description
1 polymer ?
#
loop_
_entity_poly.entity_id
_entity_poly.type
_entity_poly.pdbx_seq_one_letter_code
_entity_poly.pdbx_strand_id
1 'polypeptide(L)'
;MMINNNEMFLLKLGEVVLKGLNRRSFEDRLLSNTRRRMKSCGNFNIYMRQSTIYVEPKDEDCDLEAAYEACQQIFGVVAVARALPCEKNVEAIVETAKEYLADAFAQARTFKVESKRADKHFYLNSIQISQAVGGELAEAFPHVSVDVHKPDLTVYVEIREKFAYVHAPSVPGAGGLPIGTGGHAVSLLSGGLDSPVSSWMIARRGVELEMVHFVSPPYTSQQAQDKVIELARLLTASCGRMIVHIIPFTEIQEEIRKNCPEEFFTLIMRRFMMRIAEAVAKKAGANALVTGESLGQVASQTMLSLGVTEAVTTIPVLRPLIGMDKVELWCLCRIM
;
A
#
# COMPACT_ATOMS: atom_id res chain seq x y z
N MET A 1 -2.73 -24.67 -6.30
CA MET A 1 -4.10 -24.16 -6.08
C MET A 1 -4.74 -24.05 -7.45
N MET A 2 -5.81 -24.78 -7.74
CA MET A 2 -6.53 -24.58 -9.02
C MET A 2 -7.19 -23.22 -8.96
N ILE A 3 -6.91 -22.33 -9.92
CA ILE A 3 -7.56 -21.03 -10.05
C ILE A 3 -9.00 -21.31 -10.46
N ASN A 4 -9.94 -21.05 -9.54
CA ASN A 4 -11.36 -21.17 -9.86
C ASN A 4 -11.79 -19.86 -10.52
N ASN A 5 -12.30 -19.90 -11.76
CA ASN A 5 -12.63 -18.73 -12.57
C ASN A 5 -13.66 -17.76 -11.93
N ASN A 6 -14.28 -18.15 -10.82
CA ASN A 6 -15.20 -17.29 -10.06
C ASN A 6 -14.55 -16.66 -8.81
N GLU A 7 -13.24 -16.84 -8.61
CA GLU A 7 -12.54 -16.23 -7.48
C GLU A 7 -12.48 -14.70 -7.61
N MET A 8 -12.67 -14.01 -6.50
CA MET A 8 -12.66 -12.56 -6.44
C MET A 8 -11.94 -12.06 -5.19
N PHE A 9 -11.68 -10.75 -5.13
CA PHE A 9 -11.02 -10.17 -3.97
C PHE A 9 -11.97 -9.25 -3.19
N LEU A 10 -11.93 -9.40 -1.86
CA LEU A 10 -12.62 -8.56 -0.89
C LEU A 10 -11.60 -7.67 -0.18
N LEU A 11 -11.61 -6.36 -0.48
CA LEU A 11 -10.68 -5.41 0.11
C LEU A 11 -11.38 -4.70 1.27
N LYS A 12 -10.82 -4.83 2.47
CA LYS A 12 -11.34 -4.17 3.67
C LYS A 12 -10.69 -2.79 3.82
N LEU A 13 -11.52 -1.79 4.11
CA LEU A 13 -11.07 -0.41 4.30
C LEU A 13 -10.53 -0.21 5.72
N GLY A 14 -9.45 0.59 5.83
CA GLY A 14 -8.85 1.01 7.08
C GLY A 14 -9.39 2.35 7.58
N GLU A 15 -8.49 3.32 7.78
CA GLU A 15 -8.78 4.66 8.31
C GLU A 15 -9.85 5.43 7.51
N VAL A 16 -10.10 5.07 6.27
CA VAL A 16 -11.10 5.70 5.40
C VAL A 16 -12.48 5.71 6.04
N VAL A 17 -12.85 4.66 6.78
CA VAL A 17 -14.15 4.56 7.45
C VAL A 17 -14.34 5.58 8.59
N LEU A 18 -13.24 6.15 9.10
CA LEU A 18 -13.24 7.11 10.21
C LEU A 18 -13.34 8.59 9.75
N LYS A 19 -13.44 8.85 8.44
CA LYS A 19 -13.34 10.22 7.87
C LYS A 19 -14.60 11.07 8.00
N GLY A 20 -15.60 10.64 8.74
CA GLY A 20 -16.82 11.42 9.02
C GLY A 20 -17.48 11.94 7.74
N LEU A 21 -17.73 13.25 7.65
CA LEU A 21 -18.39 13.89 6.51
C LEU A 21 -17.63 13.77 5.18
N ASN A 22 -16.31 13.62 5.23
CA ASN A 22 -15.46 13.50 4.04
C ASN A 22 -15.33 12.06 3.54
N ARG A 23 -15.91 11.08 4.22
CA ARG A 23 -15.77 9.66 3.95
C ARG A 23 -16.02 9.31 2.49
N ARG A 24 -17.11 9.83 1.90
CA ARG A 24 -17.47 9.55 0.50
C ARG A 24 -16.38 9.96 -0.49
N SER A 25 -15.78 11.13 -0.32
CA SER A 25 -14.67 11.59 -1.16
C SER A 25 -13.44 10.66 -1.09
N PHE A 26 -13.13 10.16 0.12
CA PHE A 26 -12.04 9.19 0.31
C PHE A 26 -12.35 7.82 -0.31
N GLU A 27 -13.59 7.35 -0.16
CA GLU A 27 -14.06 6.10 -0.77
C GLU A 27 -14.03 6.18 -2.30
N ASP A 28 -14.51 7.27 -2.90
CA ASP A 28 -14.48 7.50 -4.36
C ASP A 28 -13.04 7.54 -4.89
N ARG A 29 -12.13 8.20 -4.16
CA ARG A 29 -10.70 8.24 -4.51
C ARG A 29 -10.08 6.86 -4.42
N LEU A 30 -10.36 6.10 -3.36
CA LEU A 30 -9.86 4.74 -3.18
C LEU A 30 -10.35 3.83 -4.31
N LEU A 31 -11.63 3.91 -4.66
CA LEU A 31 -12.22 3.14 -5.74
C LEU A 31 -11.58 3.48 -7.11
N SER A 32 -11.33 4.77 -7.35
CA SER A 32 -10.61 5.23 -8.56
C SER A 32 -9.18 4.69 -8.62
N ASN A 33 -8.44 4.74 -7.48
CA ASN A 33 -7.08 4.22 -7.39
C ASN A 33 -7.06 2.70 -7.61
N THR A 34 -8.00 1.96 -7.03
CA THR A 34 -8.15 0.52 -7.24
C THR A 34 -8.40 0.20 -8.71
N ARG A 35 -9.35 0.87 -9.36
CA ARG A 35 -9.63 0.68 -10.79
C ARG A 35 -8.40 0.93 -11.66
N ARG A 36 -7.65 1.99 -11.36
CA ARG A 36 -6.42 2.30 -12.10
C ARG A 36 -5.36 1.22 -11.92
N ARG A 37 -5.19 0.71 -10.70
CA ARG A 37 -4.18 -0.30 -10.38
C ARG A 37 -4.49 -1.64 -11.04
N MET A 38 -5.76 -2.03 -11.12
CA MET A 38 -6.20 -3.30 -11.70
C MET A 38 -6.10 -3.35 -13.24
N LYS A 39 -5.97 -2.21 -13.92
CA LYS A 39 -5.89 -2.17 -15.40
C LYS A 39 -4.74 -2.99 -15.99
N SER A 40 -3.63 -3.14 -15.27
CA SER A 40 -2.48 -3.95 -15.72
C SER A 40 -2.67 -5.44 -15.50
N CYS A 41 -3.68 -5.85 -14.71
CA CYS A 41 -3.92 -7.24 -14.35
C CYS A 41 -5.11 -7.85 -15.13
N GLY A 42 -5.86 -7.04 -15.88
CA GLY A 42 -7.02 -7.50 -16.65
C GLY A 42 -8.25 -6.61 -16.50
N ASN A 43 -9.39 -7.14 -16.92
CA ASN A 43 -10.68 -6.45 -16.89
C ASN A 43 -11.49 -6.91 -15.68
N PHE A 44 -11.62 -6.05 -14.69
CA PHE A 44 -12.34 -6.34 -13.45
C PHE A 44 -13.57 -5.46 -13.29
N ASN A 45 -14.64 -6.01 -12.73
CA ASN A 45 -15.75 -5.26 -12.18
C ASN A 45 -15.41 -4.83 -10.76
N ILE A 46 -15.26 -3.52 -10.53
CA ILE A 46 -14.80 -2.99 -9.25
C ILE A 46 -15.83 -2.03 -8.70
N TYR A 47 -16.41 -2.40 -7.57
CA TYR A 47 -17.42 -1.62 -6.86
C TYR A 47 -17.26 -1.70 -5.35
N MET A 48 -17.94 -0.81 -4.63
CA MET A 48 -17.89 -0.77 -3.16
C MET A 48 -19.29 -0.96 -2.58
N ARG A 49 -19.39 -1.78 -1.56
CA ARG A 49 -20.59 -1.95 -0.73
C ARG A 49 -20.17 -2.20 0.73
N GLN A 50 -20.88 -1.56 1.67
CA GLN A 50 -20.70 -1.76 3.10
C GLN A 50 -19.22 -1.75 3.53
N SER A 51 -18.47 -0.73 3.12
CA SER A 51 -17.03 -0.54 3.43
C SER A 51 -16.12 -1.70 2.97
N THR A 52 -16.52 -2.39 1.93
CA THR A 52 -15.71 -3.43 1.27
C THR A 52 -15.68 -3.13 -0.23
N ILE A 53 -14.49 -3.11 -0.83
CA ILE A 53 -14.34 -3.09 -2.27
C ILE A 53 -14.33 -4.54 -2.77
N TYR A 54 -15.11 -4.78 -3.78
CA TYR A 54 -15.22 -6.04 -4.50
C TYR A 54 -14.46 -5.91 -5.82
N VAL A 55 -13.56 -6.83 -6.09
CA VAL A 55 -12.78 -6.90 -7.33
C VAL A 55 -13.09 -8.24 -7.98
N GLU A 56 -14.01 -8.24 -8.94
CA GLU A 56 -14.52 -9.42 -9.64
C GLU A 56 -13.89 -9.51 -11.03
N PRO A 57 -13.25 -10.62 -11.42
CA PRO A 57 -12.81 -10.80 -12.80
C PRO A 57 -14.02 -10.82 -13.74
N LYS A 58 -13.92 -10.18 -14.90
CA LYS A 58 -14.95 -10.22 -15.93
C LYS A 58 -14.64 -11.25 -17.01
N ASP A 59 -13.38 -11.50 -17.22
CA ASP A 59 -12.86 -12.33 -18.29
C ASP A 59 -11.90 -13.38 -17.70
N GLU A 60 -11.76 -14.51 -18.38
CA GLU A 60 -10.86 -15.60 -17.98
C GLU A 60 -9.39 -15.24 -18.13
N ASP A 61 -9.06 -14.22 -18.93
CA ASP A 61 -7.69 -13.71 -19.17
C ASP A 61 -7.15 -12.83 -18.03
N CYS A 62 -7.91 -12.62 -16.96
CA CYS A 62 -7.46 -11.84 -15.83
C CYS A 62 -6.33 -12.56 -15.08
N ASP A 63 -5.20 -11.86 -14.86
CA ASP A 63 -4.12 -12.35 -14.01
C ASP A 63 -4.49 -12.17 -12.53
N LEU A 64 -5.07 -13.21 -11.93
CA LEU A 64 -5.55 -13.18 -10.55
C LEU A 64 -4.41 -13.10 -9.54
N GLU A 65 -3.24 -13.68 -9.80
CA GLU A 65 -2.10 -13.59 -8.88
C GLU A 65 -1.53 -12.16 -8.86
N ALA A 66 -1.26 -11.59 -10.02
CA ALA A 66 -0.82 -10.20 -10.11
C ALA A 66 -1.86 -9.22 -9.53
N ALA A 67 -3.16 -9.48 -9.73
CA ALA A 67 -4.24 -8.67 -9.16
C ALA A 67 -4.29 -8.78 -7.62
N TYR A 68 -4.07 -9.98 -7.07
CA TYR A 68 -4.04 -10.20 -5.64
C TYR A 68 -2.87 -9.47 -4.96
N GLU A 69 -1.67 -9.56 -5.52
CA GLU A 69 -0.49 -8.81 -5.06
C GLU A 69 -0.72 -7.29 -5.18
N ALA A 70 -1.27 -6.85 -6.31
CA ALA A 70 -1.56 -5.45 -6.54
C ALA A 70 -2.58 -4.88 -5.53
N CYS A 71 -3.61 -5.66 -5.14
CA CYS A 71 -4.59 -5.27 -4.13
C CYS A 71 -3.96 -5.01 -2.76
N GLN A 72 -2.93 -5.77 -2.38
CA GLN A 72 -2.23 -5.63 -1.11
C GLN A 72 -1.42 -4.33 -1.02
N GLN A 73 -1.01 -3.78 -2.16
CA GLN A 73 -0.20 -2.56 -2.26
C GLN A 73 -1.03 -1.27 -2.33
N ILE A 74 -2.37 -1.35 -2.33
CA ILE A 74 -3.24 -0.17 -2.44
C ILE A 74 -3.37 0.53 -1.09
N PHE A 75 -2.93 1.78 -1.01
CA PHE A 75 -3.13 2.59 0.20
C PHE A 75 -4.61 2.87 0.44
N GLY A 76 -5.04 2.64 1.71
CA GLY A 76 -6.42 2.67 2.15
C GLY A 76 -7.03 1.28 2.39
N VAL A 77 -6.39 0.22 1.87
CA VAL A 77 -6.79 -1.17 2.07
C VAL A 77 -5.97 -1.77 3.21
N VAL A 78 -6.63 -2.31 4.24
CA VAL A 78 -5.95 -2.91 5.42
C VAL A 78 -5.90 -4.42 5.39
N ALA A 79 -6.80 -5.05 4.63
CA ALA A 79 -6.81 -6.50 4.47
C ALA A 79 -7.42 -6.89 3.12
N VAL A 80 -6.88 -7.94 2.52
CA VAL A 80 -7.31 -8.51 1.24
C VAL A 80 -7.63 -9.98 1.45
N ALA A 81 -8.85 -10.38 1.11
CA ALA A 81 -9.26 -11.79 1.10
C ALA A 81 -9.51 -12.25 -0.34
N ARG A 82 -9.02 -13.43 -0.68
CA ARG A 82 -9.44 -14.19 -1.86
C ARG A 82 -10.69 -14.94 -1.47
N ALA A 83 -11.79 -14.78 -2.18
CA ALA A 83 -13.08 -15.32 -1.81
C ALA A 83 -13.82 -15.92 -3.01
N LEU A 84 -14.59 -16.95 -2.73
CA LEU A 84 -15.50 -17.54 -3.70
C LEU A 84 -16.94 -17.17 -3.35
N PRO A 85 -17.70 -16.55 -4.26
CA PRO A 85 -19.12 -16.27 -4.06
C PRO A 85 -19.96 -17.56 -4.23
N CYS A 86 -21.00 -17.72 -3.41
CA CYS A 86 -21.97 -18.79 -3.50
C CYS A 86 -23.38 -18.31 -3.16
N GLU A 87 -24.36 -19.17 -3.36
CA GLU A 87 -25.75 -18.89 -2.94
C GLU A 87 -25.86 -18.75 -1.43
N LYS A 88 -26.88 -17.99 -0.98
CA LYS A 88 -27.10 -17.74 0.45
C LYS A 88 -27.94 -18.87 1.09
N ASN A 89 -27.38 -20.06 1.14
CA ASN A 89 -27.89 -21.19 1.88
C ASN A 89 -26.72 -21.99 2.46
N VAL A 90 -26.98 -22.78 3.49
CA VAL A 90 -25.91 -23.52 4.22
C VAL A 90 -25.26 -24.56 3.31
N GLU A 91 -26.05 -25.25 2.53
CA GLU A 91 -25.63 -26.32 1.62
C GLU A 91 -24.59 -25.79 0.59
N ALA A 92 -24.92 -24.68 -0.10
CA ALA A 92 -24.02 -24.05 -1.07
C ALA A 92 -22.74 -23.51 -0.43
N ILE A 93 -22.82 -22.96 0.79
CA ILE A 93 -21.67 -22.47 1.55
C ILE A 93 -20.74 -23.63 1.91
N VAL A 94 -21.29 -24.75 2.35
CA VAL A 94 -20.52 -25.95 2.72
C VAL A 94 -19.84 -26.56 1.50
N GLU A 95 -20.55 -26.75 0.39
CA GLU A 95 -19.98 -27.28 -0.84
C GLU A 95 -18.85 -26.36 -1.39
N THR A 96 -19.09 -25.05 -1.40
CA THR A 96 -18.06 -24.08 -1.79
C THR A 96 -16.84 -24.16 -0.87
N ALA A 97 -17.04 -24.29 0.46
CA ALA A 97 -15.93 -24.40 1.39
C ALA A 97 -15.14 -25.71 1.21
N LYS A 98 -15.82 -26.83 0.94
CA LYS A 98 -15.20 -28.12 0.69
C LYS A 98 -14.31 -28.10 -0.55
N GLU A 99 -14.79 -27.52 -1.64
CA GLU A 99 -14.02 -27.43 -2.90
C GLU A 99 -12.90 -26.40 -2.80
N TYR A 100 -13.24 -25.18 -2.37
CA TYR A 100 -12.31 -24.06 -2.42
C TYR A 100 -11.19 -24.12 -1.39
N LEU A 101 -11.46 -24.70 -0.22
CA LEU A 101 -10.49 -24.80 0.87
C LEU A 101 -9.94 -26.22 1.06
N ALA A 102 -10.13 -27.13 0.10
CA ALA A 102 -9.68 -28.52 0.18
C ALA A 102 -8.19 -28.65 0.53
N ASP A 103 -7.33 -27.90 -0.17
CA ASP A 103 -5.88 -27.90 0.08
C ASP A 103 -5.53 -27.37 1.48
N ALA A 104 -6.27 -26.37 1.98
CA ALA A 104 -6.07 -25.82 3.31
C ALA A 104 -6.50 -26.83 4.39
N PHE A 105 -7.62 -27.53 4.20
CA PHE A 105 -8.07 -28.59 5.08
C PHE A 105 -7.11 -29.79 5.09
N ALA A 106 -6.51 -30.14 3.95
CA ALA A 106 -5.52 -31.22 3.87
C ALA A 106 -4.25 -30.95 4.71
N GLN A 107 -3.93 -29.68 4.95
CA GLN A 107 -2.75 -29.27 5.73
C GLN A 107 -3.07 -28.95 7.20
N ALA A 108 -4.33 -28.69 7.53
CA ALA A 108 -4.76 -28.31 8.87
C ALA A 108 -5.01 -29.55 9.75
N ARG A 109 -4.78 -29.41 11.06
CA ARG A 109 -5.18 -30.37 12.09
C ARG A 109 -6.41 -29.91 12.85
N THR A 110 -6.58 -28.58 12.91
CA THR A 110 -7.70 -27.94 13.61
C THR A 110 -8.29 -26.83 12.77
N PHE A 111 -9.60 -26.60 12.91
CA PHE A 111 -10.27 -25.51 12.24
C PHE A 111 -11.37 -24.88 13.08
N LYS A 112 -11.79 -23.70 12.68
CA LYS A 112 -13.05 -23.05 13.11
C LYS A 112 -13.72 -22.37 11.93
N VAL A 113 -15.02 -22.07 12.09
CA VAL A 113 -15.78 -21.23 11.18
C VAL A 113 -16.10 -19.91 11.87
N GLU A 114 -15.76 -18.80 11.24
CA GLU A 114 -16.17 -17.46 11.65
C GLU A 114 -17.12 -16.86 10.61
N SER A 115 -18.34 -16.49 11.07
CA SER A 115 -19.35 -15.96 10.17
C SER A 115 -19.70 -14.51 10.47
N LYS A 116 -19.82 -13.73 9.40
CA LYS A 116 -20.27 -12.34 9.45
C LYS A 116 -21.55 -12.18 8.65
N ARG A 117 -22.66 -11.86 9.33
CA ARG A 117 -23.96 -11.61 8.72
C ARG A 117 -24.20 -10.11 8.56
N ALA A 118 -23.94 -9.58 7.37
CA ALA A 118 -24.29 -8.20 7.04
C ALA A 118 -25.74 -8.07 6.54
N ASP A 119 -26.27 -9.10 5.85
CA ASP A 119 -27.68 -9.21 5.50
C ASP A 119 -28.49 -9.74 6.67
N LYS A 120 -29.29 -8.87 7.29
CA LYS A 120 -30.13 -9.23 8.44
C LYS A 120 -31.36 -10.07 8.08
N HIS A 121 -31.70 -10.20 6.81
CA HIS A 121 -32.80 -11.01 6.32
C HIS A 121 -32.45 -12.50 6.19
N PHE A 122 -31.18 -12.85 6.27
CA PHE A 122 -30.77 -14.25 6.29
C PHE A 122 -31.31 -14.93 7.54
N TYR A 123 -31.85 -16.12 7.42
CA TYR A 123 -32.62 -16.81 8.46
C TYR A 123 -31.80 -17.25 9.69
N LEU A 124 -30.50 -17.42 9.56
CA LEU A 124 -29.58 -17.74 10.67
C LEU A 124 -28.81 -16.50 11.14
N ASN A 125 -28.50 -16.41 12.42
CA ASN A 125 -27.53 -15.45 12.93
C ASN A 125 -26.08 -15.94 12.74
N SER A 126 -25.09 -15.08 12.99
CA SER A 126 -23.67 -15.43 12.75
C SER A 126 -23.21 -16.67 13.53
N ILE A 127 -23.65 -16.83 14.78
CA ILE A 127 -23.28 -18.00 15.59
C ILE A 127 -23.88 -19.27 14.99
N GLN A 128 -25.16 -19.23 14.62
CA GLN A 128 -25.87 -20.36 14.02
C GLN A 128 -25.26 -20.75 12.65
N ILE A 129 -24.84 -19.77 11.84
CA ILE A 129 -24.13 -20.04 10.58
C ILE A 129 -22.81 -20.77 10.86
N SER A 130 -22.01 -20.24 11.82
CA SER A 130 -20.74 -20.89 12.18
C SER A 130 -20.91 -22.31 12.70
N GLN A 131 -21.96 -22.56 13.48
CA GLN A 131 -22.27 -23.90 14.00
C GLN A 131 -22.75 -24.86 12.91
N ALA A 132 -23.67 -24.42 12.04
CA ALA A 132 -24.20 -25.25 10.97
C ALA A 132 -23.10 -25.62 9.95
N VAL A 133 -22.37 -24.60 9.43
CA VAL A 133 -21.29 -24.84 8.47
C VAL A 133 -20.13 -25.62 9.12
N GLY A 134 -19.80 -25.34 10.39
CA GLY A 134 -18.74 -26.03 11.11
C GLY A 134 -19.04 -27.50 11.35
N GLY A 135 -20.29 -27.85 11.66
CA GLY A 135 -20.75 -29.24 11.82
C GLY A 135 -20.61 -30.04 10.53
N GLU A 136 -21.13 -29.53 9.42
CA GLU A 136 -21.06 -30.17 8.12
C GLU A 136 -19.59 -30.32 7.61
N LEU A 137 -18.73 -29.33 7.87
CA LEU A 137 -17.33 -29.41 7.50
C LEU A 137 -16.56 -30.41 8.37
N ALA A 138 -16.91 -30.54 9.66
CA ALA A 138 -16.31 -31.55 10.54
C ALA A 138 -16.66 -32.98 10.08
N GLU A 139 -17.87 -33.19 9.58
CA GLU A 139 -18.29 -34.47 9.01
C GLU A 139 -17.56 -34.75 7.67
N ALA A 140 -17.39 -33.72 6.84
CA ALA A 140 -16.72 -33.85 5.55
C ALA A 140 -15.20 -34.07 5.66
N PHE A 141 -14.56 -33.54 6.71
CA PHE A 141 -13.12 -33.64 6.94
C PHE A 141 -12.82 -34.29 8.31
N PRO A 142 -13.06 -35.61 8.48
CA PRO A 142 -12.95 -36.28 9.77
C PRO A 142 -11.53 -36.34 10.35
N HIS A 143 -10.51 -35.97 9.58
CA HIS A 143 -9.12 -35.88 10.02
C HIS A 143 -8.81 -34.53 10.70
N VAL A 144 -9.72 -33.54 10.64
CA VAL A 144 -9.54 -32.20 11.21
C VAL A 144 -10.52 -32.02 12.37
N SER A 145 -10.03 -31.60 13.53
CA SER A 145 -10.88 -31.32 14.70
C SER A 145 -11.25 -29.83 14.83
N VAL A 146 -12.35 -29.55 15.51
CA VAL A 146 -12.77 -28.15 15.77
C VAL A 146 -11.99 -27.59 16.95
N ASP A 147 -11.30 -26.47 16.76
CA ASP A 147 -10.67 -25.68 17.83
C ASP A 147 -11.03 -24.20 17.66
N VAL A 148 -11.87 -23.68 18.56
CA VAL A 148 -12.34 -22.29 18.52
C VAL A 148 -11.32 -21.27 19.07
N HIS A 149 -10.26 -21.72 19.75
CA HIS A 149 -9.28 -20.85 20.41
C HIS A 149 -8.01 -20.65 19.57
N LYS A 150 -7.42 -21.75 19.08
CA LYS A 150 -6.17 -21.74 18.32
C LYS A 150 -6.24 -22.66 17.09
N PRO A 151 -7.14 -22.39 16.14
CA PRO A 151 -7.24 -23.22 14.93
C PRO A 151 -6.07 -22.99 14.01
N ASP A 152 -5.66 -24.05 13.29
CA ASP A 152 -4.72 -23.94 12.17
C ASP A 152 -5.38 -23.25 10.97
N LEU A 153 -6.68 -23.52 10.74
CA LEU A 153 -7.47 -22.93 9.67
C LEU A 153 -8.71 -22.22 10.23
N THR A 154 -8.92 -20.97 9.84
CA THR A 154 -10.21 -20.29 10.05
C THR A 154 -10.92 -20.16 8.72
N VAL A 155 -12.09 -20.76 8.59
CA VAL A 155 -12.99 -20.60 7.46
C VAL A 155 -13.87 -19.39 7.71
N TYR A 156 -13.80 -18.38 6.85
CA TYR A 156 -14.65 -17.20 6.94
C TYR A 156 -15.86 -17.32 6.02
N VAL A 157 -17.05 -17.03 6.57
CA VAL A 157 -18.31 -16.99 5.84
C VAL A 157 -18.91 -15.59 5.98
N GLU A 158 -19.00 -14.84 4.89
CA GLU A 158 -19.63 -13.52 4.90
C GLU A 158 -20.97 -13.53 4.16
N ILE A 159 -22.08 -13.45 4.88
CA ILE A 159 -23.41 -13.30 4.26
C ILE A 159 -23.63 -11.83 3.94
N ARG A 160 -23.67 -11.53 2.64
CA ARG A 160 -23.91 -10.20 2.10
C ARG A 160 -25.28 -10.12 1.41
N GLU A 161 -25.60 -8.97 0.83
CA GLU A 161 -26.92 -8.72 0.23
C GLU A 161 -27.27 -9.71 -0.89
N LYS A 162 -26.34 -9.93 -1.84
CA LYS A 162 -26.57 -10.79 -3.01
C LYS A 162 -26.12 -12.23 -2.83
N PHE A 163 -24.93 -12.41 -2.28
CA PHE A 163 -24.22 -13.70 -2.18
C PHE A 163 -23.71 -13.94 -0.77
N ALA A 164 -23.41 -15.20 -0.49
CA ALA A 164 -22.46 -15.58 0.55
C ALA A 164 -21.05 -15.65 -0.07
N TYR A 165 -20.03 -15.40 0.75
CA TYR A 165 -18.63 -15.46 0.35
C TYR A 165 -17.88 -16.35 1.33
N VAL A 166 -17.15 -17.32 0.78
CA VAL A 166 -16.28 -18.23 1.55
C VAL A 166 -14.83 -17.86 1.28
N HIS A 167 -14.04 -17.71 2.33
CA HIS A 167 -12.61 -17.41 2.18
C HIS A 167 -11.77 -17.92 3.37
N ALA A 168 -10.48 -18.11 3.13
CA ALA A 168 -9.45 -18.29 4.16
C ALA A 168 -9.11 -16.95 4.86
N PRO A 169 -8.21 -16.92 5.86
CA PRO A 169 -7.76 -15.68 6.47
C PRO A 169 -7.28 -14.67 5.43
N SER A 170 -7.67 -13.40 5.60
CA SER A 170 -7.20 -12.31 4.76
C SER A 170 -5.73 -11.99 5.05
N VAL A 171 -5.00 -11.54 4.05
CA VAL A 171 -3.65 -11.02 4.21
C VAL A 171 -3.67 -9.52 4.51
N PRO A 172 -2.64 -8.99 5.20
CA PRO A 172 -2.51 -7.56 5.42
C PRO A 172 -2.39 -6.80 4.10
N GLY A 173 -3.04 -5.63 4.00
CA GLY A 173 -2.83 -4.64 2.95
C GLY A 173 -1.96 -3.49 3.42
N ALA A 174 -1.59 -2.59 2.51
CA ALA A 174 -0.70 -1.46 2.78
C ALA A 174 -1.23 -0.47 3.82
N GLY A 175 -2.54 -0.45 4.07
CA GLY A 175 -3.17 0.48 5.02
C GLY A 175 -3.08 1.94 4.58
N GLY A 176 -3.14 2.87 5.53
CA GLY A 176 -3.02 4.30 5.25
C GLY A 176 -4.26 4.93 4.61
N LEU A 177 -4.04 5.94 3.75
CA LEU A 177 -5.07 6.74 3.09
C LEU A 177 -4.90 6.72 1.57
N PRO A 178 -5.99 6.82 0.80
CA PRO A 178 -5.91 6.82 -0.67
C PRO A 178 -5.08 7.98 -1.21
N ILE A 179 -4.18 7.72 -2.16
CA ILE A 179 -3.38 8.73 -2.83
C ILE A 179 -4.28 9.82 -3.44
N GLY A 180 -3.87 11.08 -3.27
CA GLY A 180 -4.60 12.27 -3.73
C GLY A 180 -5.62 12.79 -2.71
N THR A 181 -5.64 12.28 -1.47
CA THR A 181 -6.48 12.80 -0.38
C THR A 181 -5.71 13.65 0.64
N GLY A 182 -4.37 13.58 0.64
CA GLY A 182 -3.47 14.26 1.57
C GLY A 182 -2.73 15.47 0.99
N GLY A 183 -3.12 15.92 -0.21
CA GLY A 183 -2.43 17.01 -0.91
C GLY A 183 -1.32 16.51 -1.83
N HIS A 184 -0.42 17.44 -2.25
CA HIS A 184 0.65 17.18 -3.20
C HIS A 184 1.99 17.68 -2.64
N ALA A 185 3.05 16.90 -2.82
CA ALA A 185 4.39 17.23 -2.37
C ALA A 185 5.46 16.82 -3.39
N VAL A 186 6.63 17.44 -3.30
CA VAL A 186 7.82 17.05 -4.06
C VAL A 186 8.82 16.37 -3.14
N SER A 187 9.22 15.16 -3.50
CA SER A 187 10.20 14.37 -2.74
C SER A 187 11.58 14.39 -3.41
N LEU A 188 12.62 14.62 -2.61
CA LEU A 188 13.99 14.53 -3.07
C LEU A 188 14.43 13.07 -3.09
N LEU A 189 14.51 12.48 -4.27
CA LEU A 189 14.82 11.07 -4.46
C LEU A 189 16.32 10.88 -4.77
N SER A 190 16.97 10.01 -4.01
CA SER A 190 18.36 9.62 -4.19
C SER A 190 18.49 8.11 -4.41
N GLY A 191 19.69 7.63 -4.76
CA GLY A 191 19.97 6.20 -4.88
C GLY A 191 20.15 5.45 -3.55
N GLY A 192 19.97 6.15 -2.42
CA GLY A 192 19.98 5.55 -1.08
C GLY A 192 18.63 4.95 -0.69
N LEU A 193 18.61 4.26 0.43
CA LEU A 193 17.42 3.58 0.96
C LEU A 193 16.40 4.56 1.59
N ASP A 194 16.90 5.64 2.20
CA ASP A 194 16.11 6.55 3.04
C ASP A 194 15.04 7.31 2.23
N SER A 195 15.41 7.82 1.06
CA SER A 195 14.50 8.66 0.26
C SER A 195 13.32 7.90 -0.35
N PRO A 196 13.44 6.65 -0.85
CA PRO A 196 12.27 5.85 -1.24
C PRO A 196 11.33 5.56 -0.07
N VAL A 197 11.88 5.19 1.10
CA VAL A 197 11.06 4.89 2.28
C VAL A 197 10.32 6.12 2.77
N SER A 198 10.99 7.28 2.85
CA SER A 198 10.34 8.53 3.24
C SER A 198 9.20 8.91 2.27
N SER A 199 9.43 8.72 0.98
CA SER A 199 8.43 8.95 -0.07
C SER A 199 7.22 8.03 0.12
N TRP A 200 7.45 6.74 0.30
CA TRP A 200 6.39 5.76 0.54
C TRP A 200 5.57 6.08 1.80
N MET A 201 6.23 6.45 2.90
CA MET A 201 5.55 6.80 4.15
C MET A 201 4.64 8.01 3.99
N ILE A 202 5.06 9.04 3.27
CA ILE A 202 4.23 10.23 3.01
C ILE A 202 3.11 9.90 2.02
N ALA A 203 3.39 9.14 0.96
CA ALA A 203 2.37 8.68 0.04
C ALA A 203 1.29 7.84 0.74
N ARG A 204 1.68 6.99 1.71
CA ARG A 204 0.77 6.21 2.55
C ARG A 204 -0.19 7.09 3.38
N ARG A 205 0.12 8.38 3.58
CA ARG A 205 -0.80 9.35 4.20
C ARG A 205 -1.70 10.06 3.19
N GLY A 206 -1.77 9.53 1.96
CA GLY A 206 -2.65 10.02 0.91
C GLY A 206 -2.06 11.13 0.06
N VAL A 207 -0.78 11.49 0.25
CA VAL A 207 -0.10 12.55 -0.49
C VAL A 207 0.29 12.06 -1.88
N GLU A 208 -0.04 12.83 -2.91
CA GLU A 208 0.45 12.64 -4.26
C GLU A 208 1.87 13.18 -4.36
N LEU A 209 2.79 12.44 -5.02
CA LEU A 209 4.20 12.79 -5.05
C LEU A 209 4.71 12.99 -6.47
N GLU A 210 5.51 14.07 -6.66
CA GLU A 210 6.49 14.17 -7.73
C GLU A 210 7.89 14.04 -7.12
N MET A 211 8.85 13.57 -7.93
CA MET A 211 10.22 13.32 -7.48
C MET A 211 11.18 14.32 -8.12
N VAL A 212 12.17 14.76 -7.35
CA VAL A 212 13.33 15.51 -7.84
C VAL A 212 14.59 14.70 -7.61
N HIS A 213 15.37 14.48 -8.66
CA HIS A 213 16.67 13.85 -8.60
C HIS A 213 17.73 14.76 -9.18
N PHE A 214 18.83 14.96 -8.46
CA PHE A 214 19.96 15.78 -8.88
C PHE A 214 21.06 14.91 -9.49
N VAL A 215 21.54 15.29 -10.67
CA VAL A 215 22.62 14.60 -11.37
C VAL A 215 23.80 15.54 -11.63
N SER A 216 25.00 15.06 -11.43
CA SER A 216 26.24 15.84 -11.63
C SER A 216 27.26 15.06 -12.47
N PRO A 217 27.02 14.84 -13.77
CA PRO A 217 28.02 14.23 -14.61
C PRO A 217 29.25 15.17 -14.74
N PRO A 218 30.50 14.66 -14.75
CA PRO A 218 30.89 13.24 -14.72
C PRO A 218 30.97 12.64 -13.30
N TYR A 219 30.66 13.38 -12.23
CA TYR A 219 30.78 12.94 -10.84
C TYR A 219 29.70 11.89 -10.44
N THR A 220 28.55 11.91 -11.10
CA THR A 220 27.52 10.86 -11.00
C THR A 220 27.49 10.04 -12.27
N SER A 221 27.54 8.70 -12.13
CA SER A 221 27.48 7.79 -13.28
C SER A 221 26.06 7.64 -13.81
N GLN A 222 25.92 7.22 -15.07
CA GLN A 222 24.63 6.84 -15.65
C GLN A 222 23.95 5.73 -14.84
N GLN A 223 24.72 4.73 -14.38
CA GLN A 223 24.21 3.65 -13.54
C GLN A 223 23.57 4.15 -12.24
N ALA A 224 24.11 5.21 -11.62
CA ALA A 224 23.52 5.82 -10.43
C ALA A 224 22.15 6.46 -10.74
N GLN A 225 22.02 7.11 -11.89
CA GLN A 225 20.75 7.66 -12.34
C GLN A 225 19.74 6.55 -12.67
N ASP A 226 20.16 5.51 -13.40
CA ASP A 226 19.30 4.36 -13.76
C ASP A 226 18.75 3.67 -12.51
N LYS A 227 19.57 3.53 -11.46
CA LYS A 227 19.15 3.03 -10.15
C LYS A 227 18.02 3.88 -9.54
N VAL A 228 18.13 5.20 -9.61
CA VAL A 228 17.08 6.10 -9.06
C VAL A 228 15.79 5.98 -9.86
N ILE A 229 15.86 5.86 -11.17
CA ILE A 229 14.69 5.63 -12.02
C ILE A 229 14.02 4.29 -11.67
N GLU A 230 14.81 3.24 -11.42
CA GLU A 230 14.26 1.95 -11.00
C GLU A 230 13.60 2.01 -9.61
N LEU A 231 14.20 2.72 -8.65
CA LEU A 231 13.58 2.96 -7.35
C LEU A 231 12.25 3.73 -7.49
N ALA A 232 12.20 4.74 -8.36
CA ALA A 232 10.95 5.45 -8.66
C ALA A 232 9.91 4.51 -9.29
N ARG A 233 10.33 3.61 -10.18
CA ARG A 233 9.44 2.61 -10.79
C ARG A 233 8.85 1.66 -9.74
N LEU A 234 9.67 1.14 -8.83
CA LEU A 234 9.20 0.29 -7.73
C LEU A 234 8.17 1.01 -6.86
N LEU A 235 8.40 2.28 -6.54
CA LEU A 235 7.45 3.08 -5.77
C LEU A 235 6.08 3.22 -6.46
N THR A 236 6.01 3.17 -7.81
CA THR A 236 4.72 3.32 -8.51
C THR A 236 3.72 2.21 -8.17
N ALA A 237 4.17 1.06 -7.69
CA ALA A 237 3.31 -0.05 -7.27
C ALA A 237 2.29 0.39 -6.20
N SER A 238 2.74 1.14 -5.20
CA SER A 238 1.89 1.66 -4.12
C SER A 238 1.54 3.14 -4.29
N CYS A 239 2.50 3.97 -4.73
CA CYS A 239 2.34 5.43 -4.80
C CYS A 239 1.62 5.92 -6.08
N GLY A 240 1.37 5.03 -7.05
CA GLY A 240 0.73 5.38 -8.30
C GLY A 240 1.68 6.09 -9.29
N ARG A 241 1.11 6.77 -10.30
CA ARG A 241 1.90 7.46 -11.32
C ARG A 241 2.69 8.61 -10.70
N MET A 242 3.99 8.70 -11.05
CA MET A 242 4.90 9.75 -10.59
C MET A 242 5.62 10.43 -11.75
N ILE A 243 5.90 11.71 -11.58
CA ILE A 243 6.80 12.48 -12.44
C ILE A 243 8.15 12.55 -11.73
N VAL A 244 9.24 12.29 -12.47
CA VAL A 244 10.60 12.40 -11.95
C VAL A 244 11.30 13.54 -12.69
N HIS A 245 11.62 14.60 -11.97
CA HIS A 245 12.39 15.74 -12.47
C HIS A 245 13.88 15.46 -12.28
N ILE A 246 14.60 15.31 -13.38
CA ILE A 246 16.06 15.14 -13.37
C ILE A 246 16.70 16.51 -13.55
N ILE A 247 17.42 16.96 -12.52
CA ILE A 247 18.00 18.29 -12.44
C ILE A 247 19.53 18.22 -12.62
N PRO A 248 20.10 18.78 -13.70
CA PRO A 248 21.53 18.94 -13.83
C PRO A 248 22.07 19.87 -12.72
N PHE A 249 23.10 19.42 -12.02
CA PHE A 249 23.63 20.13 -10.85
C PHE A 249 25.14 20.37 -10.90
N THR A 250 25.84 19.93 -11.97
CA THR A 250 27.30 19.99 -12.12
C THR A 250 27.83 21.40 -11.98
N GLU A 251 27.27 22.37 -12.74
CA GLU A 251 27.74 23.77 -12.74
C GLU A 251 27.64 24.38 -11.33
N ILE A 252 26.52 24.17 -10.64
CA ILE A 252 26.33 24.66 -9.28
C ILE A 252 27.34 24.03 -8.31
N GLN A 253 27.57 22.73 -8.45
CA GLN A 253 28.52 21.99 -7.62
C GLN A 253 29.95 22.50 -7.81
N GLU A 254 30.36 22.76 -9.05
CA GLU A 254 31.69 23.31 -9.39
C GLU A 254 31.86 24.73 -8.88
N GLU A 255 30.85 25.59 -9.03
CA GLU A 255 30.89 26.97 -8.54
C GLU A 255 30.95 27.02 -6.99
N ILE A 256 30.25 26.12 -6.27
CA ILE A 256 30.37 26.00 -4.82
C ILE A 256 31.82 25.59 -4.46
N ARG A 257 32.40 24.63 -5.17
CA ARG A 257 33.79 24.16 -4.90
C ARG A 257 34.82 25.25 -5.10
N LYS A 258 34.61 26.13 -6.09
CA LYS A 258 35.54 27.22 -6.37
C LYS A 258 35.46 28.40 -5.38
N ASN A 259 34.24 28.70 -4.88
CA ASN A 259 33.97 29.96 -4.22
C ASN A 259 33.62 29.83 -2.74
N CYS A 260 33.45 28.60 -2.21
CA CYS A 260 33.06 28.38 -0.84
C CYS A 260 34.07 27.53 -0.07
N PRO A 261 34.21 27.71 1.27
CA PRO A 261 35.04 26.84 2.11
C PRO A 261 34.60 25.38 2.01
N GLU A 262 35.57 24.48 1.92
CA GLU A 262 35.31 23.04 1.74
C GLU A 262 34.46 22.43 2.87
N GLU A 263 34.66 22.91 4.10
CA GLU A 263 33.91 22.47 5.29
C GLU A 263 32.39 22.74 5.16
N PHE A 264 31.98 23.74 4.39
CA PHE A 264 30.56 24.08 4.15
C PHE A 264 30.02 23.54 2.81
N PHE A 265 30.84 22.88 2.03
CA PHE A 265 30.48 22.43 0.69
C PHE A 265 29.16 21.66 0.66
N THR A 266 29.02 20.61 1.47
CA THR A 266 27.82 19.78 1.52
C THR A 266 26.59 20.58 2.00
N LEU A 267 26.77 21.47 2.97
CA LEU A 267 25.68 22.27 3.52
C LEU A 267 25.15 23.28 2.49
N ILE A 268 26.04 23.97 1.79
CA ILE A 268 25.69 24.95 0.74
C ILE A 268 25.02 24.23 -0.43
N MET A 269 25.58 23.11 -0.86
CA MET A 269 25.02 22.26 -1.91
C MET A 269 23.57 21.86 -1.58
N ARG A 270 23.30 21.41 -0.35
CA ARG A 270 21.95 21.04 0.10
C ARG A 270 20.99 22.24 0.11
N ARG A 271 21.47 23.44 0.48
CA ARG A 271 20.64 24.67 0.40
C ARG A 271 20.20 24.96 -1.05
N PHE A 272 21.09 24.80 -2.03
CA PHE A 272 20.72 24.96 -3.45
C PHE A 272 19.71 23.89 -3.88
N MET A 273 19.93 22.63 -3.48
CA MET A 273 18.98 21.55 -3.78
C MET A 273 17.58 21.83 -3.22
N MET A 274 17.49 22.33 -1.98
CA MET A 274 16.20 22.67 -1.36
C MET A 274 15.51 23.83 -2.10
N ARG A 275 16.24 24.89 -2.48
CA ARG A 275 15.68 26.02 -3.28
C ARG A 275 15.16 25.56 -4.63
N ILE A 276 15.90 24.69 -5.32
CA ILE A 276 15.49 24.15 -6.64
C ILE A 276 14.26 23.25 -6.45
N ALA A 277 14.26 22.35 -5.45
CA ALA A 277 13.13 21.49 -5.16
C ALA A 277 11.86 22.32 -4.85
N GLU A 278 11.98 23.44 -4.10
CA GLU A 278 10.86 24.33 -3.87
C GLU A 278 10.37 25.02 -5.15
N ALA A 279 11.28 25.41 -6.04
CA ALA A 279 10.89 25.99 -7.32
C ALA A 279 10.12 24.97 -8.19
N VAL A 280 10.54 23.70 -8.18
CA VAL A 280 9.79 22.59 -8.82
C VAL A 280 8.44 22.42 -8.15
N ALA A 281 8.38 22.40 -6.80
CA ALA A 281 7.15 22.27 -6.05
C ALA A 281 6.14 23.37 -6.39
N LYS A 282 6.58 24.62 -6.42
CA LYS A 282 5.74 25.76 -6.83
C LYS A 282 5.19 25.62 -8.25
N LYS A 283 6.03 25.15 -9.19
CA LYS A 283 5.60 24.87 -10.57
C LYS A 283 4.58 23.74 -10.68
N ALA A 284 4.76 22.70 -9.86
CA ALA A 284 3.87 21.53 -9.80
C ALA A 284 2.58 21.79 -8.98
N GLY A 285 2.47 22.94 -8.31
CA GLY A 285 1.36 23.23 -7.38
C GLY A 285 1.43 22.40 -6.10
N ALA A 286 2.62 21.90 -5.74
CA ALA A 286 2.86 21.14 -4.51
C ALA A 286 3.08 22.07 -3.33
N ASN A 287 2.64 21.65 -2.14
CA ASN A 287 2.58 22.45 -0.94
C ASN A 287 3.64 22.09 0.12
N ALA A 288 4.44 21.06 -0.14
CA ALA A 288 5.48 20.58 0.76
C ALA A 288 6.64 19.92 0.01
N LEU A 289 7.80 19.87 0.67
CA LEU A 289 8.92 19.01 0.28
C LEU A 289 8.99 17.78 1.18
N VAL A 290 9.55 16.69 0.67
CA VAL A 290 9.81 15.46 1.43
C VAL A 290 11.28 15.11 1.31
N THR A 291 11.93 14.81 2.43
CA THR A 291 13.33 14.37 2.46
C THR A 291 13.48 13.11 3.31
N GLY A 292 14.49 12.29 2.98
CA GLY A 292 14.85 11.07 3.72
C GLY A 292 15.86 11.32 4.84
N GLU A 293 15.84 12.50 5.47
CA GLU A 293 16.78 12.86 6.53
C GLU A 293 16.41 12.17 7.85
N SER A 294 17.44 11.63 8.53
CA SER A 294 17.36 11.15 9.92
C SER A 294 18.39 11.87 10.78
N LEU A 295 17.98 12.27 11.98
CA LEU A 295 18.83 13.06 12.87
C LEU A 295 20.06 12.25 13.34
N GLY A 296 21.25 12.80 13.19
CA GLY A 296 22.49 12.18 13.66
C GLY A 296 23.01 11.04 12.79
N GLN A 297 22.36 10.70 11.68
CA GLN A 297 22.79 9.59 10.82
C GLN A 297 24.11 9.89 10.10
N VAL A 298 24.33 11.14 9.69
CA VAL A 298 25.58 11.65 9.09
C VAL A 298 25.89 13.06 9.61
N ALA A 299 27.14 13.51 9.46
CA ALA A 299 27.60 14.81 9.97
C ALA A 299 26.76 16.01 9.50
N SER A 300 26.19 15.95 8.31
CA SER A 300 25.30 16.99 7.76
C SER A 300 23.86 16.92 8.24
N GLN A 301 23.49 15.97 9.09
CA GLN A 301 22.14 15.77 9.63
C GLN A 301 22.07 16.07 11.13
N THR A 302 22.79 17.07 11.58
CA THR A 302 22.63 17.65 12.92
C THR A 302 21.46 18.62 12.95
N MET A 303 20.94 18.93 14.13
CA MET A 303 19.86 19.90 14.32
C MET A 303 20.16 21.25 13.65
N LEU A 304 21.39 21.76 13.85
CA LEU A 304 21.85 23.02 13.26
C LEU A 304 21.91 22.94 11.73
N SER A 305 22.48 21.88 11.19
CA SER A 305 22.58 21.67 9.73
C SER A 305 21.20 21.57 9.08
N LEU A 306 20.26 20.85 9.71
CA LEU A 306 18.88 20.76 9.23
C LEU A 306 18.19 22.12 9.24
N GLY A 307 18.34 22.91 10.30
CA GLY A 307 17.80 24.27 10.38
C GLY A 307 18.35 25.19 9.28
N VAL A 308 19.68 25.14 9.04
CA VAL A 308 20.35 25.95 7.99
C VAL A 308 19.87 25.53 6.58
N THR A 309 19.66 24.24 6.31
CA THR A 309 19.15 23.77 5.02
C THR A 309 17.67 24.12 4.81
N GLU A 310 16.84 24.07 5.85
CA GLU A 310 15.43 24.42 5.78
C GLU A 310 15.19 25.93 5.66
N ALA A 311 16.04 26.75 6.24
CA ALA A 311 15.91 28.21 6.24
C ALA A 311 15.83 28.87 4.85
N VAL A 312 16.09 28.13 3.77
CA VAL A 312 15.97 28.62 2.38
C VAL A 312 14.65 28.26 1.71
N THR A 313 13.76 27.53 2.41
CA THR A 313 12.45 27.14 1.91
C THR A 313 11.33 27.89 2.64
N THR A 314 10.24 28.15 1.92
CA THR A 314 9.05 28.84 2.47
C THR A 314 7.86 27.88 2.64
N ILE A 315 7.98 26.65 2.15
CA ILE A 315 6.99 25.59 2.29
C ILE A 315 7.47 24.52 3.28
N PRO A 316 6.57 23.77 3.94
CA PRO A 316 6.93 22.74 4.90
C PRO A 316 7.88 21.69 4.32
N VAL A 317 8.86 21.26 5.12
CA VAL A 317 9.75 20.13 4.81
C VAL A 317 9.37 18.95 5.69
N LEU A 318 8.80 17.90 5.09
CA LEU A 318 8.38 16.69 5.78
C LEU A 318 9.55 15.71 5.86
N ARG A 319 9.86 15.27 7.08
CA ARG A 319 10.96 14.32 7.36
C ARG A 319 10.42 13.10 8.10
N PRO A 320 9.80 12.15 7.40
CA PRO A 320 9.17 11.00 8.07
C PRO A 320 10.16 10.12 8.83
N LEU A 321 11.44 10.14 8.48
CA LEU A 321 12.48 9.30 9.08
C LEU A 321 13.27 10.02 10.19
N ILE A 322 12.90 11.23 10.59
CA ILE A 322 13.73 12.10 11.41
C ILE A 322 14.21 11.47 12.73
N GLY A 323 13.40 10.63 13.35
CA GLY A 323 13.70 9.93 14.60
C GLY A 323 13.97 8.43 14.44
N MET A 324 14.09 7.93 13.22
CA MET A 324 14.28 6.50 12.96
C MET A 324 15.75 6.13 12.82
N ASP A 325 16.12 4.97 13.34
CA ASP A 325 17.43 4.36 13.11
C ASP A 325 17.43 3.49 11.84
N LYS A 326 18.61 2.94 11.50
CA LYS A 326 18.77 2.10 10.30
C LYS A 326 18.04 0.76 10.41
N VAL A 327 17.84 0.22 11.59
CA VAL A 327 17.17 -1.07 11.78
C VAL A 327 15.67 -0.91 11.53
N GLU A 328 15.09 0.14 12.09
CA GLU A 328 13.67 0.49 11.85
C GLU A 328 13.41 0.73 10.36
N LEU A 329 14.31 1.44 9.69
CA LEU A 329 14.25 1.68 8.25
C LEU A 329 14.28 0.37 7.44
N TRP A 330 15.17 -0.58 7.79
CA TRP A 330 15.24 -1.89 7.15
C TRP A 330 13.95 -2.70 7.32
N CYS A 331 13.33 -2.62 8.50
CA CYS A 331 12.03 -3.26 8.74
C CYS A 331 10.93 -2.70 7.81
N LEU A 332 10.90 -1.38 7.61
CA LEU A 332 9.93 -0.75 6.70
C LEU A 332 10.16 -1.14 5.25
N CYS A 333 11.41 -1.24 4.79
CA CYS A 333 11.73 -1.65 3.44
C CYS A 333 11.21 -3.04 3.07
N ARG A 334 11.07 -3.94 4.05
CA ARG A 334 10.52 -5.29 3.82
C ARG A 334 9.01 -5.32 3.67
N ILE A 335 8.34 -4.24 4.07
CA ILE A 335 6.87 -4.12 4.01
C ILE A 335 6.44 -3.40 2.73
N MET A 336 7.33 -2.64 2.13
CA MET A 336 7.13 -1.93 0.86
C MET A 336 7.15 -2.87 -0.33
#